data_ce8326c8f80d60c9670836004d624cc0
#
_entry.id   ce8326c8f80d60c9670836004d624cc0
#
_cell.length_a   1.000
_cell.length_b   1.000
_cell.length_c   1.000
_cell.angle_alpha   90.00
_cell.angle_beta   90.00
_cell.angle_gamma   90.00
#
_symmetry.space_group_name_H-M   'P 1'
#
loop_
_entity.id
_entity.type
_entity.pdbx_description
1 polymer ?
#
loop_
_entity_poly.entity_id
_entity_poly.type
_entity_poly.pdbx_seq_one_letter_code
_entity_poly.pdbx_strand_id
1 'polypeptide(L)'
;LLEEFSNEERLLFFRLLGKEEAADTFVELEPDNQEALIHAFSDNELREVLDELYLDDTVDMIEEMPATVVKRILRNTDVETRASINTLLRYPEDSAGSIMTPEFVDLKRDMTVEDAFKRIRRTGVDKETIYTCYVTDASRHLLGVTTVKELLLHDQDDRIEAFMETNVIYVNTLSDQEEAAAQLSKYDFLALPVVDL
;
A
#
# COMPACT_ATOMS: atom_id res chain seq x y z
N LEU A 1 16.46 15.50 12.15
CA LEU A 1 17.23 15.00 13.34
C LEU A 1 18.04 13.76 12.97
N LEU A 2 17.45 12.74 12.30
CA LEU A 2 18.17 11.52 11.89
C LEU A 2 19.21 11.78 10.78
N GLU A 3 19.04 12.82 10.01
CA GLU A 3 19.99 13.25 8.98
C GLU A 3 21.33 13.76 9.55
N GLU A 4 21.32 14.21 10.81
CA GLU A 4 22.53 14.68 11.52
C GLU A 4 23.35 13.53 12.14
N PHE A 5 22.78 12.31 12.17
CA PHE A 5 23.44 11.13 12.72
C PHE A 5 24.44 10.53 11.71
N SER A 6 25.55 10.04 12.24
CA SER A 6 26.44 9.16 11.46
C SER A 6 25.72 7.86 11.10
N ASN A 7 26.18 7.15 10.07
CA ASN A 7 25.60 5.87 9.66
C ASN A 7 25.59 4.83 10.80
N GLU A 8 26.60 4.84 11.67
CA GLU A 8 26.68 3.94 12.83
C GLU A 8 25.63 4.29 13.89
N GLU A 9 25.43 5.57 14.19
CA GLU A 9 24.43 6.03 15.15
C GLU A 9 23.01 5.77 14.61
N ARG A 10 22.79 6.00 13.33
CA ARG A 10 21.51 5.72 12.66
C ARG A 10 21.18 4.23 12.70
N LEU A 11 22.14 3.35 12.38
CA LEU A 11 21.96 1.91 12.49
C LEU A 11 21.63 1.46 13.93
N LEU A 12 22.32 2.02 14.93
CA LEU A 12 22.03 1.73 16.33
C LEU A 12 20.64 2.20 16.73
N PHE A 13 20.22 3.37 16.23
CA PHE A 13 18.86 3.88 16.45
C PHE A 13 17.81 2.94 15.89
N PHE A 14 17.95 2.49 14.64
CA PHE A 14 17.03 1.55 14.00
C PHE A 14 16.90 0.21 14.75
N ARG A 15 18.00 -0.27 15.36
CA ARG A 15 17.97 -1.49 16.21
C ARG A 15 17.21 -1.33 17.53
N LEU A 16 16.91 -0.11 17.94
CA LEU A 16 16.13 0.19 19.15
C LEU A 16 14.64 0.35 18.86
N LEU A 17 14.26 0.56 17.62
CA LEU A 17 12.86 0.68 17.19
C LEU A 17 12.18 -0.70 17.13
N GLY A 18 10.87 -0.72 17.31
CA GLY A 18 10.04 -1.84 16.89
C GLY A 18 10.05 -1.96 15.36
N LYS A 19 9.57 -3.08 14.81
CA LYS A 19 9.64 -3.33 13.36
C LYS A 19 8.80 -2.32 12.58
N GLU A 20 7.57 -2.09 13.00
CA GLU A 20 6.63 -1.14 12.42
C GLU A 20 7.22 0.29 12.44
N GLU A 21 7.67 0.76 13.62
CA GLU A 21 8.28 2.09 13.74
C GLU A 21 9.59 2.22 12.95
N ALA A 22 10.34 1.12 12.78
CA ALA A 22 11.54 1.12 11.95
C ALA A 22 11.19 1.27 10.47
N ALA A 23 10.16 0.58 9.98
CA ALA A 23 9.68 0.69 8.61
C ALA A 23 9.14 2.10 8.32
N ASP A 24 8.23 2.62 9.16
CA ASP A 24 7.67 3.98 9.05
C ASP A 24 8.78 5.06 9.06
N THR A 25 9.78 4.87 9.92
CA THR A 25 10.91 5.81 9.99
C THR A 25 11.81 5.70 8.76
N PHE A 26 11.93 4.51 8.19
CA PHE A 26 12.82 4.23 7.06
C PHE A 26 12.32 4.91 5.77
N VAL A 27 11.02 4.88 5.50
CA VAL A 27 10.43 5.50 4.30
C VAL A 27 10.56 7.03 4.30
N GLU A 28 10.60 7.65 5.48
CA GLU A 28 10.76 9.10 5.65
C GLU A 28 12.22 9.59 5.48
N LEU A 29 13.17 8.69 5.27
CA LEU A 29 14.58 9.07 5.07
C LEU A 29 14.83 9.43 3.61
N GLU A 30 15.75 10.40 3.41
CA GLU A 30 16.30 10.69 2.09
C GLU A 30 16.97 9.44 1.47
N PRO A 31 16.92 9.25 0.14
CA PRO A 31 17.42 8.06 -0.55
C PRO A 31 18.86 7.69 -0.22
N ASP A 32 19.77 8.66 -0.09
CA ASP A 32 21.16 8.44 0.30
C ASP A 32 21.29 7.79 1.68
N ASN A 33 20.40 8.14 2.60
CA ASN A 33 20.35 7.61 3.95
C ASN A 33 19.73 6.20 3.99
N GLN A 34 18.71 5.97 3.18
CA GLN A 34 18.13 4.64 2.98
C GLN A 34 19.18 3.68 2.38
N GLU A 35 19.90 4.09 1.33
CA GLU A 35 20.98 3.30 0.73
C GLU A 35 22.07 2.94 1.76
N ALA A 36 22.51 3.93 2.56
CA ALA A 36 23.52 3.71 3.59
C ALA A 36 23.05 2.70 4.64
N LEU A 37 21.79 2.76 5.08
CA LEU A 37 21.21 1.79 6.01
C LEU A 37 21.06 0.42 5.39
N ILE A 38 20.58 0.32 4.14
CA ILE A 38 20.49 -0.96 3.42
C ILE A 38 21.86 -1.62 3.36
N HIS A 39 22.93 -0.86 3.15
CA HIS A 39 24.30 -1.40 3.16
C HIS A 39 24.77 -1.85 4.57
N ALA A 40 24.33 -1.17 5.61
CA ALA A 40 24.71 -1.45 7.00
C ALA A 40 23.92 -2.60 7.64
N PHE A 41 22.67 -2.80 7.24
CA PHE A 41 21.82 -3.90 7.73
C PHE A 41 22.41 -5.27 7.38
N SER A 42 22.25 -6.23 8.27
CA SER A 42 22.33 -7.65 7.91
C SER A 42 21.16 -8.03 7.01
N ASP A 43 21.24 -9.18 6.33
CA ASP A 43 20.13 -9.64 5.48
C ASP A 43 18.85 -9.94 6.29
N ASN A 44 18.96 -10.28 7.58
CA ASN A 44 17.80 -10.42 8.46
C ASN A 44 17.17 -9.08 8.84
N GLU A 45 17.99 -8.10 9.22
CA GLU A 45 17.49 -6.76 9.56
C GLU A 45 16.82 -6.10 8.34
N LEU A 46 17.43 -6.24 7.17
CA LEU A 46 16.84 -5.74 5.93
C LEU A 46 15.49 -6.40 5.64
N ARG A 47 15.40 -7.74 5.80
CA ARG A 47 14.14 -8.47 5.59
C ARG A 47 13.07 -8.01 6.58
N GLU A 48 13.42 -7.85 7.85
CA GLU A 48 12.47 -7.39 8.88
C GLU A 48 11.91 -5.99 8.59
N VAL A 49 12.67 -5.10 7.99
CA VAL A 49 12.18 -3.79 7.55
C VAL A 49 11.31 -3.94 6.30
N LEU A 50 11.78 -4.70 5.28
CA LEU A 50 11.04 -4.89 4.02
C LEU A 50 9.70 -5.61 4.22
N ASP A 51 9.59 -6.51 5.19
CA ASP A 51 8.36 -7.25 5.50
C ASP A 51 7.27 -6.36 6.12
N GLU A 52 7.64 -5.20 6.68
CA GLU A 52 6.71 -4.22 7.27
C GLU A 52 6.39 -3.04 6.33
N LEU A 53 7.16 -2.87 5.23
CA LEU A 53 6.90 -1.81 4.25
C LEU A 53 5.69 -2.12 3.37
N TYR A 54 4.91 -1.11 3.04
CA TYR A 54 3.91 -1.20 1.99
C TYR A 54 4.58 -1.33 0.62
N LEU A 55 3.82 -1.87 -0.32
CA LEU A 55 4.37 -2.28 -1.61
C LEU A 55 4.73 -1.07 -2.49
N ASP A 56 3.93 -0.03 -2.45
CA ASP A 56 4.18 1.25 -3.12
C ASP A 56 5.42 1.93 -2.56
N ASP A 57 5.57 2.06 -1.24
CA ASP A 57 6.79 2.58 -0.59
C ASP A 57 8.04 1.79 -1.01
N THR A 58 7.91 0.46 -1.12
CA THR A 58 9.01 -0.40 -1.58
C THR A 58 9.35 -0.14 -3.05
N VAL A 59 8.36 0.13 -3.90
CA VAL A 59 8.56 0.47 -5.31
C VAL A 59 9.21 1.82 -5.46
N ASP A 60 8.70 2.85 -4.78
CA ASP A 60 9.26 4.21 -4.80
C ASP A 60 10.74 4.20 -4.37
N MET A 61 11.04 3.50 -3.28
CA MET A 61 12.42 3.32 -2.84
C MET A 61 13.30 2.64 -3.91
N ILE A 62 12.80 1.58 -4.57
CA ILE A 62 13.55 0.84 -5.60
C ILE A 62 13.86 1.72 -6.81
N GLU A 63 12.95 2.59 -7.21
CA GLU A 63 13.14 3.47 -8.37
C GLU A 63 14.28 4.47 -8.17
N GLU A 64 14.54 4.86 -6.92
CA GLU A 64 15.60 5.80 -6.57
C GLU A 64 16.94 5.12 -6.26
N MET A 65 17.00 3.77 -6.17
CA MET A 65 18.17 3.04 -5.72
C MET A 65 19.10 2.57 -6.86
N PRO A 66 20.42 2.52 -6.62
CA PRO A 66 21.35 1.87 -7.54
C PRO A 66 21.04 0.40 -7.77
N ALA A 67 21.26 -0.12 -8.98
CA ALA A 67 20.95 -1.50 -9.37
C ALA A 67 21.54 -2.58 -8.45
N THR A 68 22.66 -2.30 -7.76
CA THR A 68 23.27 -3.21 -6.78
C THR A 68 22.44 -3.34 -5.51
N VAL A 69 21.86 -2.23 -5.06
CA VAL A 69 20.96 -2.15 -3.91
C VAL A 69 19.63 -2.81 -4.25
N VAL A 70 19.04 -2.49 -5.41
CA VAL A 70 17.83 -3.13 -5.91
C VAL A 70 17.94 -4.66 -5.92
N LYS A 71 19.07 -5.20 -6.41
CA LYS A 71 19.32 -6.65 -6.36
C LYS A 71 19.33 -7.20 -4.94
N ARG A 72 19.85 -6.44 -3.98
CA ARG A 72 19.89 -6.87 -2.58
C ARG A 72 18.49 -6.86 -1.97
N ILE A 73 17.69 -5.82 -2.22
CA ILE A 73 16.29 -5.71 -1.81
C ILE A 73 15.52 -6.91 -2.35
N LEU A 74 15.47 -7.08 -3.68
CA LEU A 74 14.72 -8.16 -4.32
C LEU A 74 15.15 -9.57 -3.90
N ARG A 75 16.41 -9.76 -3.48
CA ARG A 75 16.87 -11.05 -2.95
C ARG A 75 16.34 -11.33 -1.54
N ASN A 76 16.07 -10.28 -0.77
CA ASN A 76 15.58 -10.37 0.60
C ASN A 76 14.05 -10.29 0.71
N THR A 77 13.33 -10.02 -0.37
CA THR A 77 11.86 -10.14 -0.44
C THR A 77 11.45 -11.57 -0.83
N ASP A 78 10.26 -11.99 -0.41
CA ASP A 78 9.65 -13.26 -0.82
C ASP A 78 9.25 -13.26 -2.31
N VAL A 79 8.81 -14.40 -2.82
CA VAL A 79 8.51 -14.58 -4.26
C VAL A 79 7.26 -13.81 -4.68
N GLU A 80 6.25 -13.73 -3.81
CA GLU A 80 4.95 -13.09 -4.09
C GLU A 80 5.10 -11.57 -4.10
N THR A 81 5.74 -11.02 -3.07
CA THR A 81 6.08 -9.59 -2.97
C THR A 81 6.94 -9.14 -4.14
N ARG A 82 7.96 -9.93 -4.51
CA ARG A 82 8.80 -9.63 -5.68
C ARG A 82 8.02 -9.63 -7.00
N ALA A 83 7.05 -10.52 -7.17
CA ALA A 83 6.19 -10.53 -8.37
C ALA A 83 5.31 -9.28 -8.42
N SER A 84 4.81 -8.85 -7.27
CA SER A 84 4.00 -7.63 -7.15
C SER A 84 4.82 -6.37 -7.44
N ILE A 85 6.01 -6.23 -6.86
CA ILE A 85 6.97 -5.16 -7.17
C ILE A 85 7.23 -5.10 -8.68
N ASN A 86 7.58 -6.24 -9.31
CA ASN A 86 7.82 -6.28 -10.75
C ASN A 86 6.58 -5.94 -11.60
N THR A 87 5.39 -6.05 -11.06
CA THR A 87 4.16 -5.65 -11.75
C THR A 87 3.98 -4.14 -11.67
N LEU A 88 4.17 -3.53 -10.50
CA LEU A 88 4.08 -2.09 -10.30
C LEU A 88 5.13 -1.34 -11.13
N LEU A 89 6.38 -1.77 -11.12
CA LEU A 89 7.48 -1.21 -11.93
C LEU A 89 7.27 -1.26 -13.46
N ARG A 90 6.19 -1.88 -13.97
CA ARG A 90 5.85 -1.87 -15.40
C ARG A 90 4.95 -0.72 -15.80
N TYR A 91 4.29 -0.09 -14.84
CA TYR A 91 3.48 1.06 -15.16
C TYR A 91 4.36 2.24 -15.56
N PRO A 92 3.90 3.08 -16.49
CA PRO A 92 4.64 4.28 -16.85
C PRO A 92 4.85 5.19 -15.64
N GLU A 93 6.02 5.81 -15.56
CA GLU A 93 6.29 6.90 -14.62
C GLU A 93 5.19 7.97 -14.71
N ASP A 94 4.84 8.61 -13.61
CA ASP A 94 3.77 9.60 -13.48
C ASP A 94 2.34 9.07 -13.78
N SER A 95 2.14 7.77 -13.91
CA SER A 95 0.81 7.19 -14.05
C SER A 95 0.16 6.87 -12.69
N ALA A 96 -1.18 6.80 -12.64
CA ALA A 96 -1.89 6.34 -11.45
C ALA A 96 -1.48 4.91 -11.04
N GLY A 97 -1.08 4.08 -12.00
CA GLY A 97 -0.62 2.72 -11.75
C GLY A 97 0.76 2.64 -11.09
N SER A 98 1.64 3.65 -11.29
CA SER A 98 2.96 3.67 -10.65
C SER A 98 2.90 4.08 -9.18
N ILE A 99 1.90 4.88 -8.79
CA ILE A 99 1.74 5.41 -7.43
C ILE A 99 0.59 4.75 -6.63
N MET A 100 -0.04 3.69 -7.17
CA MET A 100 -1.16 3.03 -6.48
C MET A 100 -0.67 1.99 -5.49
N THR A 101 -1.36 1.87 -4.36
CA THR A 101 -1.22 0.71 -3.48
C THR A 101 -2.15 -0.44 -3.89
N PRO A 102 -1.68 -1.68 -3.99
CA PRO A 102 -2.54 -2.85 -4.12
C PRO A 102 -3.08 -3.38 -2.78
N GLU A 103 -2.70 -2.75 -1.66
CA GLU A 103 -2.97 -3.20 -0.30
C GLU A 103 -4.24 -2.57 0.27
N PHE A 104 -5.36 -2.87 -0.37
CA PHE A 104 -6.69 -2.39 -0.01
C PHE A 104 -7.60 -3.51 0.50
N VAL A 105 -8.70 -3.15 1.16
CA VAL A 105 -9.75 -4.09 1.57
C VAL A 105 -10.72 -4.32 0.42
N ASP A 106 -10.78 -5.57 -0.08
CA ASP A 106 -11.81 -6.02 -1.02
C ASP A 106 -12.94 -6.77 -0.30
N LEU A 107 -14.18 -6.45 -0.62
CA LEU A 107 -15.38 -7.11 -0.14
C LEU A 107 -16.13 -7.74 -1.32
N LYS A 108 -17.07 -8.64 -1.02
CA LYS A 108 -17.98 -9.21 -2.03
C LYS A 108 -19.38 -8.72 -1.77
N ARG A 109 -20.13 -8.48 -2.85
CA ARG A 109 -21.47 -7.89 -2.82
C ARG A 109 -22.48 -8.67 -1.96
N ASP A 110 -22.32 -9.98 -1.88
CA ASP A 110 -23.18 -10.91 -1.15
C ASP A 110 -22.80 -11.09 0.32
N MET A 111 -21.68 -10.52 0.77
CA MET A 111 -21.28 -10.51 2.18
C MET A 111 -22.28 -9.71 3.01
N THR A 112 -22.46 -10.15 4.25
CA THR A 112 -23.13 -9.35 5.28
C THR A 112 -22.15 -8.36 5.92
N VAL A 113 -22.66 -7.37 6.63
CA VAL A 113 -21.86 -6.44 7.43
C VAL A 113 -20.99 -7.20 8.44
N GLU A 114 -21.53 -8.26 9.07
CA GLU A 114 -20.77 -9.12 9.98
C GLU A 114 -19.57 -9.80 9.26
N ASP A 115 -19.82 -10.32 8.04
CA ASP A 115 -18.75 -10.95 7.24
C ASP A 115 -17.69 -9.95 6.81
N ALA A 116 -18.10 -8.72 6.45
CA ALA A 116 -17.18 -7.63 6.12
C ALA A 116 -16.28 -7.28 7.31
N PHE A 117 -16.82 -7.13 8.52
CA PHE A 117 -16.01 -6.89 9.71
C PHE A 117 -15.07 -8.05 10.05
N LYS A 118 -15.52 -9.30 9.89
CA LYS A 118 -14.65 -10.47 10.06
C LYS A 118 -13.47 -10.43 9.06
N ARG A 119 -13.76 -10.05 7.81
CA ARG A 119 -12.73 -9.91 6.78
C ARG A 119 -11.76 -8.78 7.10
N ILE A 120 -12.25 -7.58 7.42
CA ILE A 120 -11.42 -6.42 7.80
C ILE A 120 -10.51 -6.77 8.98
N ARG A 121 -11.04 -7.38 10.05
CA ARG A 121 -10.22 -7.78 11.21
C ARG A 121 -9.14 -8.81 10.88
N ARG A 122 -9.38 -9.66 9.89
CA ARG A 122 -8.42 -10.70 9.49
C ARG A 122 -7.34 -10.17 8.56
N THR A 123 -7.68 -9.25 7.66
CA THR A 123 -6.80 -8.82 6.56
C THR A 123 -6.38 -7.35 6.66
N GLY A 124 -7.02 -6.56 7.52
CA GLY A 124 -6.80 -5.11 7.57
C GLY A 124 -5.47 -4.71 8.21
N VAL A 125 -4.81 -5.63 8.94
CA VAL A 125 -3.47 -5.39 9.51
C VAL A 125 -2.44 -5.21 8.40
N ASP A 126 -2.61 -5.94 7.28
CA ASP A 126 -1.71 -5.89 6.13
C ASP A 126 -2.22 -4.92 5.05
N LYS A 127 -3.05 -3.94 5.41
CA LYS A 127 -3.62 -2.98 4.46
C LYS A 127 -3.27 -1.56 4.88
N GLU A 128 -2.82 -0.77 3.92
CA GLU A 128 -2.49 0.64 4.13
C GLU A 128 -3.68 1.42 4.72
N THR A 129 -4.89 1.11 4.25
CA THR A 129 -6.11 1.70 4.78
C THR A 129 -7.27 0.72 4.80
N ILE A 130 -8.12 0.82 5.83
CA ILE A 130 -9.38 0.08 5.94
C ILE A 130 -10.61 0.98 5.78
N TYR A 131 -10.43 2.31 5.67
CA TYR A 131 -11.55 3.26 5.69
C TYR A 131 -12.44 3.15 4.46
N THR A 132 -11.86 2.93 3.28
CA THR A 132 -12.57 2.68 2.03
C THR A 132 -12.41 1.21 1.65
N CYS A 133 -13.53 0.52 1.44
CA CYS A 133 -13.58 -0.87 1.04
C CYS A 133 -14.14 -0.98 -0.37
N TYR A 134 -13.45 -1.67 -1.26
CA TYR A 134 -13.88 -1.86 -2.64
C TYR A 134 -14.66 -3.16 -2.78
N VAL A 135 -15.81 -3.10 -3.44
CA VAL A 135 -16.67 -4.27 -3.68
C VAL A 135 -16.40 -4.81 -5.07
N THR A 136 -15.95 -6.06 -5.15
CA THR A 136 -15.56 -6.70 -6.41
C THR A 136 -16.32 -8.00 -6.65
N ASP A 137 -16.43 -8.41 -7.93
CA ASP A 137 -16.91 -9.73 -8.32
C ASP A 137 -15.82 -10.82 -8.19
N ALA A 138 -16.13 -12.04 -8.64
CA ALA A 138 -15.19 -13.16 -8.63
C ALA A 138 -14.00 -12.97 -9.60
N SER A 139 -14.15 -12.13 -10.61
CA SER A 139 -13.13 -11.77 -11.60
C SER A 139 -12.37 -10.49 -11.22
N ARG A 140 -12.64 -9.96 -10.01
CA ARG A 140 -12.07 -8.72 -9.48
C ARG A 140 -12.51 -7.43 -10.20
N HIS A 141 -13.61 -7.45 -10.97
CA HIS A 141 -14.18 -6.21 -11.49
C HIS A 141 -14.76 -5.40 -10.35
N LEU A 142 -14.51 -4.09 -10.37
CA LEU A 142 -15.06 -3.14 -9.41
C LEU A 142 -16.58 -3.01 -9.61
N LEU A 143 -17.36 -3.34 -8.59
CA LEU A 143 -18.81 -3.25 -8.60
C LEU A 143 -19.33 -2.05 -7.81
N GLY A 144 -18.58 -1.62 -6.81
CA GLY A 144 -18.98 -0.54 -5.92
C GLY A 144 -17.94 -0.26 -4.84
N VAL A 145 -18.25 0.71 -3.99
CA VAL A 145 -17.46 1.04 -2.81
C VAL A 145 -18.36 1.16 -1.59
N THR A 146 -17.82 0.88 -0.44
CA THR A 146 -18.43 1.21 0.85
C THR A 146 -17.35 1.67 1.81
N THR A 147 -17.73 2.27 2.91
CA THR A 147 -16.80 2.75 3.93
C THR A 147 -17.01 2.01 5.25
N VAL A 148 -15.99 1.97 6.10
CA VAL A 148 -16.16 1.45 7.47
C VAL A 148 -17.25 2.22 8.23
N LYS A 149 -17.43 3.51 7.93
CA LYS A 149 -18.53 4.32 8.49
C LYS A 149 -19.89 3.75 8.10
N GLU A 150 -20.11 3.45 6.81
CA GLU A 150 -21.36 2.85 6.35
C GLU A 150 -21.59 1.48 6.98
N LEU A 151 -20.56 0.63 7.06
CA LEU A 151 -20.63 -0.67 7.74
C LEU A 151 -21.05 -0.54 9.21
N LEU A 152 -20.60 0.52 9.92
CA LEU A 152 -20.97 0.76 11.33
C LEU A 152 -22.42 1.23 11.50
N LEU A 153 -23.02 1.83 10.46
CA LEU A 153 -24.37 2.39 10.50
C LEU A 153 -25.45 1.41 10.06
N HIS A 154 -25.07 0.26 9.48
CA HIS A 154 -25.98 -0.79 9.03
C HIS A 154 -26.04 -1.97 10.00
N ASP A 155 -27.13 -2.73 9.96
CA ASP A 155 -27.31 -3.92 10.79
C ASP A 155 -26.39 -5.06 10.33
N GLN A 156 -25.98 -5.93 11.26
CA GLN A 156 -25.01 -7.00 10.99
C GLN A 156 -25.44 -7.98 9.88
N ASP A 157 -26.74 -8.16 9.71
CA ASP A 157 -27.34 -9.07 8.71
C ASP A 157 -27.57 -8.38 7.35
N ASP A 158 -27.37 -7.06 7.24
CA ASP A 158 -27.53 -6.34 5.99
C ASP A 158 -26.46 -6.78 4.99
N ARG A 159 -26.84 -6.91 3.72
CA ARG A 159 -25.90 -7.25 2.65
C ARG A 159 -25.26 -6.01 2.08
N ILE A 160 -23.98 -6.10 1.76
CA ILE A 160 -23.19 -5.01 1.16
C ILE A 160 -23.87 -4.45 -0.10
N GLU A 161 -24.43 -5.30 -0.95
CA GLU A 161 -25.13 -4.90 -2.17
C GLU A 161 -26.34 -3.99 -1.94
N ALA A 162 -26.90 -3.97 -0.75
CA ALA A 162 -28.08 -3.16 -0.43
C ALA A 162 -27.75 -1.67 -0.21
N PHE A 163 -26.49 -1.34 0.14
CA PHE A 163 -26.10 0.03 0.51
C PHE A 163 -24.79 0.50 -0.10
N MET A 164 -24.00 -0.37 -0.77
CA MET A 164 -22.78 0.08 -1.45
C MET A 164 -23.08 1.14 -2.50
N GLU A 165 -22.19 2.11 -2.66
CA GLU A 165 -22.25 3.08 -3.75
C GLU A 165 -21.79 2.41 -5.05
N THR A 166 -22.63 2.42 -6.07
CA THR A 166 -22.36 1.78 -7.38
C THR A 166 -21.93 2.77 -8.46
N ASN A 167 -22.17 4.08 -8.24
CA ASN A 167 -21.69 5.13 -9.14
C ASN A 167 -20.28 5.54 -8.76
N VAL A 168 -19.32 4.66 -8.94
CA VAL A 168 -17.95 4.82 -8.47
C VAL A 168 -17.16 5.70 -9.43
N ILE A 169 -16.51 6.72 -8.88
CA ILE A 169 -15.50 7.51 -9.60
C ILE A 169 -14.18 6.74 -9.46
N TYR A 170 -13.50 6.53 -10.58
CA TYR A 170 -12.24 5.79 -10.66
C TYR A 170 -11.32 6.42 -11.71
N VAL A 171 -10.06 6.06 -11.69
CA VAL A 171 -9.09 6.32 -12.77
C VAL A 171 -8.52 5.02 -13.31
N ASN A 172 -7.95 5.05 -14.50
CA ASN A 172 -7.26 3.90 -15.06
C ASN A 172 -5.79 3.88 -14.61
N THR A 173 -5.19 2.69 -14.59
CA THR A 173 -3.76 2.53 -14.28
C THR A 173 -2.84 3.39 -15.16
N LEU A 174 -3.27 3.72 -16.38
CA LEU A 174 -2.51 4.55 -17.33
C LEU A 174 -2.93 6.04 -17.31
N SER A 175 -3.86 6.44 -16.44
CA SER A 175 -4.18 7.87 -16.25
C SER A 175 -2.99 8.58 -15.60
N ASP A 176 -2.84 9.85 -15.94
CA ASP A 176 -1.83 10.73 -15.33
C ASP A 176 -2.10 10.91 -13.82
N GLN A 177 -1.05 10.87 -13.00
CA GLN A 177 -1.15 11.03 -11.55
C GLN A 177 -1.79 12.36 -11.13
N GLU A 178 -1.56 13.44 -11.90
CA GLU A 178 -2.18 14.74 -11.66
C GLU A 178 -3.71 14.70 -11.90
N GLU A 179 -4.17 13.87 -12.85
CA GLU A 179 -5.60 13.62 -13.05
C GLU A 179 -6.20 12.91 -11.82
N ALA A 180 -5.51 11.89 -11.30
CA ALA A 180 -5.93 11.20 -10.08
C ALA A 180 -5.96 12.16 -8.88
N ALA A 181 -4.93 12.96 -8.68
CA ALA A 181 -4.87 13.98 -7.63
C ALA A 181 -5.99 15.04 -7.76
N ALA A 182 -6.28 15.48 -8.99
CA ALA A 182 -7.38 16.40 -9.25
C ALA A 182 -8.76 15.81 -8.90
N GLN A 183 -8.98 14.51 -9.16
CA GLN A 183 -10.22 13.82 -8.79
C GLN A 183 -10.35 13.68 -7.27
N LEU A 184 -9.29 13.26 -6.57
CA LEU A 184 -9.24 13.18 -5.11
C LEU A 184 -9.61 14.53 -4.49
N SER A 185 -8.94 15.60 -4.92
CA SER A 185 -9.18 16.96 -4.42
C SER A 185 -10.58 17.48 -4.74
N LYS A 186 -11.09 17.23 -5.96
CA LYS A 186 -12.40 17.72 -6.42
C LYS A 186 -13.56 17.15 -5.60
N TYR A 187 -13.46 15.88 -5.21
CA TYR A 187 -14.53 15.16 -4.52
C TYR A 187 -14.26 14.96 -3.02
N ASP A 188 -13.13 15.48 -2.52
CA ASP A 188 -12.71 15.32 -1.12
C ASP A 188 -12.64 13.83 -0.70
N PHE A 189 -12.12 12.99 -1.60
CA PHE A 189 -11.99 11.57 -1.35
C PHE A 189 -10.73 11.24 -0.55
N LEU A 190 -10.82 10.30 0.39
CA LEU A 190 -9.69 9.74 1.11
C LEU A 190 -8.90 8.73 0.24
N ALA A 191 -9.58 8.07 -0.68
CA ALA A 191 -8.98 7.11 -1.59
C ALA A 191 -9.78 7.06 -2.89
N LEU A 192 -9.10 6.79 -4.01
CA LEU A 192 -9.67 6.69 -5.34
C LEU A 192 -9.29 5.33 -5.94
N PRO A 193 -10.26 4.52 -6.41
CA PRO A 193 -9.92 3.25 -7.05
C PRO A 193 -9.21 3.47 -8.38
N VAL A 194 -8.11 2.75 -8.55
CA VAL A 194 -7.36 2.64 -9.80
C VAL A 194 -7.70 1.29 -10.42
N VAL A 195 -8.14 1.28 -11.68
CA VAL A 195 -8.56 0.06 -12.37
C VAL A 195 -7.76 -0.16 -13.65
N ASP A 196 -7.49 -1.41 -13.99
CA ASP A 196 -7.01 -1.79 -15.31
C ASP A 196 -8.18 -1.93 -16.30
N LEU A 197 -7.88 -2.03 -17.60
CA LEU A 197 -8.87 -2.14 -18.68
C LEU A 197 -9.37 -3.58 -18.84
#